data_747289e7c35d6481bf923bb394dc279d
#
_entry.id   747289e7c35d6481bf923bb394dc279d
#
_cell.length_a   1.000
_cell.length_b   1.000
_cell.length_c   1.000
_cell.angle_alpha   90.00
_cell.angle_beta   90.00
_cell.angle_gamma   90.00
#
_symmetry.space_group_name_H-M   'P 1'
#
loop_
_entity.id
_entity.type
_entity.pdbx_description
1 polymer ?
#
loop_
_entity_poly.entity_id
_entity_poly.type
_entity_poly.pdbx_seq_one_letter_code
_entity_poly.pdbx_strand_id
1 'polypeptide(L)'
;MEKQGYKMEYLKILDSALRSFGQKKSYTIVFITGGIGYMHQEDDNIVCTMEDLIFIKPGNKVKLEYRKNKYPLEVYVLYIGGELLRK
;
A
#
# COMPACT_ATOMS: atom_id res chain seq x y z
N MET A 1 10.92 23.95 -12.88
CA MET A 1 10.05 22.97 -12.51
C MET A 1 10.54 22.08 -11.42
N GLU A 2 9.69 21.87 -10.50
CA GLU A 2 10.02 21.09 -9.41
C GLU A 2 9.82 19.67 -9.63
N LYS A 3 10.75 18.88 -9.29
CA LYS A 3 10.61 17.50 -9.43
C LYS A 3 10.33 16.91 -8.12
N GLN A 4 9.21 16.33 -7.97
CA GLN A 4 8.88 15.72 -6.71
C GLN A 4 9.42 14.34 -6.66
N GLY A 5 10.09 14.00 -5.59
CA GLY A 5 10.60 12.67 -5.40
C GLY A 5 9.59 11.74 -4.78
N TYR A 6 8.42 12.24 -4.42
CA TYR A 6 7.42 11.39 -3.77
C TYR A 6 6.02 11.84 -4.11
N LYS A 7 5.07 10.96 -3.86
CA LYS A 7 3.67 11.24 -4.08
C LYS A 7 2.92 10.44 -3.03
N MET A 8 1.90 11.03 -2.45
CA MET A 8 1.11 10.35 -1.41
C MET A 8 -0.36 10.36 -1.79
N GLU A 9 -1.05 9.25 -1.52
CA GLU A 9 -2.46 9.11 -1.77
C GLU A 9 -3.14 8.55 -0.54
N TYR A 10 -4.38 8.93 -0.34
CA TYR A 10 -5.20 8.37 0.73
C TYR A 10 -6.32 7.60 0.08
N LEU A 11 -6.55 6.37 0.51
CA LEU A 11 -7.61 5.54 -0.02
C LEU A 11 -8.51 5.07 1.10
N LYS A 12 -9.82 5.14 0.85
CA LYS A 12 -10.80 4.63 1.78
C LYS A 12 -11.62 3.62 1.01
N ILE A 13 -11.52 2.35 1.37
CA ILE A 13 -12.16 1.28 0.62
C ILE A 13 -13.37 0.80 1.39
N LEU A 14 -14.54 0.97 0.78
CA LEU A 14 -15.81 0.68 1.44
C LEU A 14 -16.41 -0.66 1.03
N ASP A 15 -16.09 -1.13 -0.15
CA ASP A 15 -16.62 -2.40 -0.63
C ASP A 15 -15.51 -3.41 -0.80
N SER A 16 -15.86 -4.67 -0.78
CA SER A 16 -14.90 -5.75 -0.93
C SER A 16 -14.12 -5.54 -2.20
N ALA A 17 -12.82 -5.67 -2.11
CA ALA A 17 -11.94 -5.39 -3.24
C ALA A 17 -10.58 -6.04 -3.06
N LEU A 18 -9.92 -6.26 -4.17
CA LEU A 18 -8.54 -6.72 -4.17
C LEU A 18 -7.75 -5.65 -4.92
N ARG A 19 -6.83 -5.02 -4.23
CA ARG A 19 -6.04 -3.93 -4.79
C ARG A 19 -4.58 -4.29 -4.88
N SER A 20 -3.96 -3.93 -5.98
CA SER A 20 -2.53 -4.17 -6.15
C SER A 20 -1.77 -2.89 -5.92
N PHE A 21 -0.66 -2.98 -5.22
CA PHE A 21 0.21 -1.85 -4.97
C PHE A 21 1.62 -2.19 -5.41
N GLY A 22 2.34 -1.20 -5.89
CA GLY A 22 3.71 -1.36 -6.34
C GLY A 22 3.93 -0.65 -7.65
N GLN A 23 5.12 -0.15 -7.84
CA GLN A 23 5.50 0.60 -9.02
C GLN A 23 6.79 0.04 -9.58
N LYS A 24 7.03 0.25 -10.85
CA LYS A 24 8.24 -0.26 -11.46
C LYS A 24 9.48 0.46 -11.01
N LYS A 25 9.38 1.76 -10.84
CA LYS A 25 10.55 2.57 -10.56
C LYS A 25 10.52 3.30 -9.23
N SER A 26 9.54 3.03 -8.42
CA SER A 26 9.41 3.73 -7.15
C SER A 26 9.24 2.74 -6.04
N TYR A 27 9.67 3.11 -4.86
CA TYR A 27 9.35 2.38 -3.64
C TYR A 27 7.93 2.74 -3.27
N THR A 28 7.20 1.81 -2.71
CA THR A 28 5.83 2.03 -2.28
C THR A 28 5.71 1.65 -0.82
N ILE A 29 5.12 2.52 -0.03
CA ILE A 29 4.86 2.24 1.37
C ILE A 29 3.36 2.38 1.58
N VAL A 30 2.73 1.31 2.08
CA VAL A 30 1.31 1.33 2.38
C VAL A 30 1.17 1.34 3.90
N PHE A 31 0.53 2.38 4.41
CA PHE A 31 0.34 2.53 5.84
C PHE A 31 -1.14 2.38 6.15
N ILE A 32 -1.50 1.39 6.96
CA ILE A 32 -2.89 1.12 7.31
C ILE A 32 -3.29 2.01 8.46
N THR A 33 -4.33 2.81 8.27
CA THR A 33 -4.79 3.70 9.33
C THR A 33 -6.15 3.31 9.87
N GLY A 34 -6.83 2.36 9.25
CA GLY A 34 -8.11 1.88 9.77
C GLY A 34 -8.55 0.64 9.05
N GLY A 35 -9.32 -0.19 9.71
CA GLY A 35 -9.85 -1.39 9.12
C GLY A 35 -8.84 -2.53 9.12
N ILE A 36 -9.17 -3.58 8.40
CA ILE A 36 -8.34 -4.76 8.31
C ILE A 36 -8.21 -5.16 6.86
N GLY A 37 -6.98 -5.38 6.42
CA GLY A 37 -6.71 -5.87 5.09
C GLY A 37 -5.98 -7.19 5.17
N TYR A 38 -6.03 -7.96 4.08
CA TYR A 38 -5.35 -9.24 4.01
C TYR A 38 -4.35 -9.17 2.87
N MET A 39 -3.06 -9.19 3.21
CA MET A 39 -2.02 -9.12 2.21
C MET A 39 -1.77 -10.51 1.69
N HIS A 40 -1.89 -10.69 0.38
CA HIS A 40 -1.69 -12.00 -0.24
C HIS A 40 -0.21 -12.21 -0.56
N GLN A 41 0.32 -13.30 -0.05
CA GLN A 41 1.67 -13.69 -0.38
C GLN A 41 1.61 -15.16 -0.71
N GLU A 42 2.22 -15.53 -1.80
CA GLU A 42 2.28 -16.93 -2.22
C GLU A 42 1.29 -17.87 -1.56
N ASP A 43 1.68 -18.51 -0.49
CA ASP A 43 0.81 -19.47 0.16
C ASP A 43 0.11 -18.95 1.38
N ASP A 44 0.42 -17.74 1.80
CA ASP A 44 -0.12 -17.20 3.03
C ASP A 44 -0.83 -15.89 2.84
N ASN A 45 -1.77 -15.62 3.73
CA ASN A 45 -2.38 -14.30 3.80
C ASN A 45 -1.98 -13.71 5.13
N ILE A 46 -1.48 -12.49 5.08
CA ILE A 46 -1.03 -11.81 6.29
C ILE A 46 -2.05 -10.74 6.63
N VAL A 47 -2.54 -10.77 7.86
CA VAL A 47 -3.51 -9.78 8.31
C VAL A 47 -2.80 -8.48 8.60
N CYS A 48 -3.29 -7.40 8.02
CA CYS A 48 -2.73 -6.08 8.23
C CYS A 48 -3.77 -5.20 8.89
N THR A 49 -3.40 -4.55 9.98
CA THR A 49 -4.33 -3.72 10.73
C THR A 49 -3.73 -2.35 10.95
N MET A 50 -4.43 -1.52 11.72
CA MET A 50 -4.01 -0.18 12.00
C MET A 50 -2.56 -0.13 12.47
N GLU A 51 -1.81 0.80 11.90
CA GLU A 51 -0.40 1.03 12.18
C GLU A 51 0.57 0.07 11.51
N ASP A 52 0.07 -0.87 10.73
CA ASP A 52 0.97 -1.72 9.96
C ASP A 52 1.48 -0.99 8.73
N LEU A 53 2.70 -1.26 8.37
CA LEU A 53 3.33 -0.71 7.18
C LEU A 53 3.72 -1.86 6.26
N ILE A 54 3.46 -1.66 4.98
CA ILE A 54 3.90 -2.60 3.96
C ILE A 54 4.88 -1.87 3.07
N PHE A 55 6.11 -2.37 2.98
CA PHE A 55 7.15 -1.74 2.17
C PHE A 55 7.38 -2.58 0.92
N ILE A 56 7.25 -1.95 -0.23
CA ILE A 56 7.35 -2.62 -1.51
C ILE A 56 8.46 -2.01 -2.35
N LYS A 57 9.43 -2.83 -2.72
CA LYS A 57 10.54 -2.36 -3.53
C LYS A 57 10.11 -2.14 -4.97
N PRO A 58 10.84 -1.31 -5.71
CA PRO A 58 10.51 -1.11 -7.12
C PRO A 58 10.48 -2.43 -7.87
N GLY A 59 9.50 -2.58 -8.72
CA GLY A 59 9.37 -3.80 -9.52
C GLY A 59 8.54 -4.88 -8.86
N ASN A 60 8.29 -4.77 -7.57
CA ASN A 60 7.49 -5.78 -6.88
C ASN A 60 6.06 -5.29 -6.75
N LYS A 61 5.16 -6.22 -6.49
CA LYS A 61 3.76 -5.89 -6.29
C LYS A 61 3.21 -6.70 -5.15
N VAL A 62 2.27 -6.10 -4.43
CA VAL A 62 1.60 -6.75 -3.31
C VAL A 62 0.11 -6.57 -3.53
N LYS A 63 -0.66 -7.61 -3.27
CA LYS A 63 -2.11 -7.54 -3.36
C LYS A 63 -2.68 -7.48 -1.97
N LEU A 64 -3.58 -6.53 -1.75
CA LEU A 64 -4.22 -6.34 -0.46
C LEU A 64 -5.72 -6.51 -0.66
N GLU A 65 -6.30 -7.41 0.07
CA GLU A 65 -7.71 -7.71 -0.02
C GLU A 65 -8.47 -7.07 1.13
N TYR A 66 -9.60 -6.44 0.80
CA TYR A 66 -10.52 -5.94 1.81
C TYR A 66 -11.81 -6.73 1.72
N ARG A 67 -12.30 -7.20 2.86
CA ARG A 67 -13.58 -7.89 2.94
C ARG A 67 -14.53 -6.95 3.66
N LYS A 68 -15.57 -6.55 2.97
CA LYS A 68 -16.48 -5.54 3.48
C LYS A 68 -17.03 -5.86 4.86
N ASN A 69 -16.96 -4.88 5.74
CA ASN A 69 -17.60 -4.95 7.04
C ASN A 69 -17.83 -3.51 7.47
N LYS A 70 -18.25 -3.27 8.69
CA LYS A 70 -18.60 -1.92 9.10
C LYS A 70 -17.40 -1.00 9.27
N TYR A 71 -16.20 -1.51 9.20
CA TYR A 71 -15.01 -0.69 9.32
C TYR A 71 -14.29 -0.63 7.98
N PRO A 72 -14.35 0.51 7.29
CA PRO A 72 -13.67 0.62 5.99
C PRO A 72 -12.17 0.45 6.13
N LEU A 73 -11.54 -0.01 5.08
CA LEU A 73 -10.08 -0.08 5.07
C LEU A 73 -9.56 1.27 4.64
N GLU A 74 -8.73 1.88 5.47
CA GLU A 74 -8.16 3.18 5.17
C GLU A 74 -6.66 3.08 5.14
N VAL A 75 -6.06 3.54 4.08
CA VAL A 75 -4.62 3.46 3.92
C VAL A 75 -4.06 4.73 3.30
N TYR A 76 -2.83 5.04 3.63
CA TYR A 76 -2.05 6.05 2.93
C TYR A 76 -1.01 5.29 2.13
N VAL A 77 -0.83 5.69 0.89
CA VAL A 77 0.14 5.06 0.01
C VAL A 77 1.15 6.12 -0.38
N LEU A 78 2.40 5.86 -0.09
CA LEU A 78 3.46 6.79 -0.39
C LEU A 78 4.37 6.17 -1.45
N TYR A 79 4.55 6.90 -2.54
CA TYR A 79 5.46 6.47 -3.60
C TYR A 79 6.70 7.33 -3.56
N ILE A 80 7.86 6.70 -3.48
CA ILE A 80 9.12 7.43 -3.41
C ILE A 80 9.98 7.01 -4.57
N GLY A 81 10.39 7.96 -5.39
CA GLY A 81 11.23 7.64 -6.53
C GLY A 81 12.55 7.05 -6.08
N GLY A 82 13.04 6.08 -6.82
CA GLY A 82 14.27 5.42 -6.45
C GLY A 82 15.44 6.38 -6.34
N GLU A 83 15.44 7.42 -7.14
CA GLU A 83 16.51 8.39 -7.11
C GLU A 83 16.57 9.14 -5.79
N LEU A 84 15.43 9.33 -5.16
CA LEU A 84 15.40 10.07 -3.93
C LEU A 84 16.11 9.31 -2.83
N LEU A 85 16.08 8.00 -2.86
CA LEU A 85 16.71 7.17 -1.85
C LEU A 85 18.15 6.80 -2.17
N ARG A 86 18.57 7.08 -3.38
CA ARG A 86 19.91 6.74 -3.76
C ARG A 86 20.82 7.91 -3.47
N LYS A 87 21.75 7.74 -2.66
CA LYS A 87 22.62 8.85 -2.34
C LYS A 87 24.06 8.59 -2.64
#